data_8a5b650bcb8c48aabe17beb1f8be2b10
#
_entry.id   8a5b650bcb8c48aabe17beb1f8be2b10
#
_cell.length_a   1.000
_cell.length_b   1.000
_cell.length_c   1.000
_cell.angle_alpha   90.00
_cell.angle_beta   90.00
_cell.angle_gamma   90.00
#
_symmetry.space_group_name_H-M   'P 1'
#
loop_
_entity.id
_entity.type
_entity.pdbx_description
1 polymer ?
#
loop_
_entity_poly.entity_id
_entity_poly.type
_entity_poly.pdbx_seq_one_letter_code
_entity_poly.pdbx_strand_id
1 'polypeptide(L)'
;MKRILFSVLFAASLSAEAQTQTFETAFARPLNEVLTDIQNRFGIRLKYDIDTVGKVLPYADFRIRPYSVEESLTNVLSPFDYKFVKQTGNIYKLKAYEYPRRTDADGEKMLAYLNTLYADKEAFELRADSLRKEVRQRLGIDLLLAQCVESKPILSKVRKYDGYTVQNFALETLPGLYVCGSVYAPKSKGKHALIICPNGHFGGGRYREDQQQRMGTLARMGAVCVDYDLFGWGESILQVGSAAHRSSAAHTIQAMNGLLILDYMLAARKDIDRKRIGVNGGGRGGGG
;
A
#
# COMPACT_ATOMS: atom_id res chain seq x y z
N MET A 1 -24.29 4.17 -43.08
CA MET A 1 -24.86 4.40 -41.75
C MET A 1 -24.02 3.90 -40.58
N LYS A 2 -23.20 2.85 -40.71
CA LYS A 2 -22.38 2.33 -39.57
C LYS A 2 -21.17 3.21 -39.13
N ARG A 3 -20.66 4.10 -39.98
CA ARG A 3 -19.49 4.96 -39.64
C ARG A 3 -19.85 6.21 -38.82
N ILE A 4 -21.10 6.69 -38.89
CA ILE A 4 -21.54 7.88 -38.14
C ILE A 4 -21.81 7.55 -36.66
N LEU A 5 -22.28 6.32 -36.38
CA LEU A 5 -22.54 5.89 -34.98
C LEU A 5 -21.26 5.76 -34.16
N PHE A 6 -20.12 5.34 -34.77
CA PHE A 6 -18.85 5.21 -34.07
C PHE A 6 -18.19 6.55 -33.69
N SER A 7 -18.39 7.56 -34.54
CA SER A 7 -17.85 8.91 -34.28
C SER A 7 -18.61 9.64 -33.17
N VAL A 8 -19.90 9.37 -32.98
CA VAL A 8 -20.71 9.99 -31.93
C VAL A 8 -20.39 9.35 -30.54
N LEU A 9 -20.13 8.04 -30.49
CA LEU A 9 -19.75 7.36 -29.26
C LEU A 9 -18.34 7.77 -28.78
N PHE A 10 -17.41 8.03 -29.71
CA PHE A 10 -16.05 8.48 -29.37
C PHE A 10 -16.03 9.95 -28.89
N ALA A 11 -16.89 10.82 -29.46
CA ALA A 11 -17.01 12.18 -29.00
C ALA A 11 -17.72 12.30 -27.63
N ALA A 12 -18.63 11.39 -27.29
CA ALA A 12 -19.30 11.36 -25.99
C ALA A 12 -18.36 10.86 -24.87
N SER A 13 -17.44 9.93 -25.16
CA SER A 13 -16.45 9.48 -24.16
C SER A 13 -15.38 10.53 -23.87
N LEU A 14 -14.94 11.28 -24.87
CA LEU A 14 -13.98 12.40 -24.68
C LEU A 14 -14.59 13.57 -23.90
N SER A 15 -15.89 13.84 -24.07
CA SER A 15 -16.57 14.90 -23.31
C SER A 15 -16.83 14.50 -21.84
N ALA A 16 -16.97 13.21 -21.53
CA ALA A 16 -17.11 12.74 -20.16
C ALA A 16 -15.79 12.82 -19.36
N GLU A 17 -14.64 12.51 -19.98
CA GLU A 17 -13.34 12.68 -19.34
C GLU A 17 -12.97 14.16 -19.11
N ALA A 18 -13.31 15.04 -20.06
CA ALA A 18 -13.10 16.48 -19.91
C ALA A 18 -13.97 17.09 -18.79
N GLN A 19 -15.20 16.59 -18.60
CA GLN A 19 -16.07 17.02 -17.50
C GLN A 19 -15.57 16.53 -16.13
N THR A 20 -14.97 15.37 -16.02
CA THR A 20 -14.43 14.85 -14.75
C THR A 20 -13.19 15.65 -14.31
N GLN A 21 -12.32 16.04 -15.24
CA GLN A 21 -11.16 16.90 -14.93
C GLN A 21 -11.57 18.33 -14.53
N THR A 22 -12.58 18.91 -15.14
CA THR A 22 -13.08 20.25 -14.77
C THR A 22 -13.77 20.29 -13.41
N PHE A 23 -14.38 19.19 -12.97
CA PHE A 23 -15.04 19.13 -11.66
C PHE A 23 -14.03 19.05 -10.50
N GLU A 24 -12.95 18.29 -10.63
CA GLU A 24 -11.89 18.21 -9.60
C GLU A 24 -11.14 19.54 -9.43
N THR A 25 -10.98 20.33 -10.48
CA THR A 25 -10.32 21.63 -10.42
C THR A 25 -11.23 22.77 -9.96
N ALA A 26 -12.56 22.64 -10.07
CA ALA A 26 -13.52 23.70 -9.75
C ALA A 26 -13.51 24.13 -8.26
N PHE A 27 -13.08 23.22 -7.34
CA PHE A 27 -12.98 23.49 -5.89
C PHE A 27 -11.56 23.68 -5.41
N ALA A 28 -10.58 23.71 -6.33
CA ALA A 28 -9.18 23.90 -5.98
C ALA A 28 -8.85 25.41 -5.97
N ARG A 29 -8.12 25.85 -4.93
CA ARG A 29 -7.68 27.25 -4.80
C ARG A 29 -6.19 27.32 -4.48
N PRO A 30 -5.48 28.35 -4.97
CA PRO A 30 -4.10 28.62 -4.54
C PRO A 30 -4.00 28.77 -3.02
N LEU A 31 -2.99 28.15 -2.41
CA LEU A 31 -2.82 28.15 -0.96
C LEU A 31 -2.69 29.57 -0.37
N ASN A 32 -1.97 30.45 -1.05
CA ASN A 32 -1.82 31.85 -0.64
C ASN A 32 -3.15 32.59 -0.58
N GLU A 33 -4.07 32.36 -1.51
CA GLU A 33 -5.40 32.97 -1.51
C GLU A 33 -6.25 32.44 -0.34
N VAL A 34 -6.21 31.13 -0.09
CA VAL A 34 -6.92 30.50 1.02
C VAL A 34 -6.42 31.03 2.37
N LEU A 35 -5.11 31.19 2.52
CA LEU A 35 -4.53 31.75 3.74
C LEU A 35 -4.90 33.24 3.93
N THR A 36 -4.97 34.01 2.85
CA THR A 36 -5.44 35.41 2.88
C THR A 36 -6.91 35.47 3.30
N ASP A 37 -7.74 34.57 2.78
CA ASP A 37 -9.16 34.48 3.15
C ASP A 37 -9.33 34.13 4.64
N ILE A 38 -8.56 33.20 5.18
CA ILE A 38 -8.55 32.87 6.61
C ILE A 38 -8.14 34.10 7.46
N GLN A 39 -7.11 34.85 7.06
CA GLN A 39 -6.72 36.06 7.76
C GLN A 39 -7.87 37.05 7.83
N ASN A 40 -8.52 37.31 6.71
CA ASN A 40 -9.62 38.29 6.62
C ASN A 40 -10.86 37.84 7.40
N ARG A 41 -11.25 36.57 7.30
CA ARG A 41 -12.44 36.02 7.99
C ARG A 41 -12.32 36.03 9.51
N PHE A 42 -11.12 35.77 10.02
CA PHE A 42 -10.91 35.59 11.45
C PHE A 42 -10.21 36.81 12.12
N GLY A 43 -9.85 37.85 11.35
CA GLY A 43 -9.13 39.02 11.88
C GLY A 43 -7.77 38.64 12.48
N ILE A 44 -7.07 37.69 11.89
CA ILE A 44 -5.75 37.23 12.36
C ILE A 44 -4.64 37.69 11.44
N ARG A 45 -3.40 37.58 11.92
CA ARG A 45 -2.19 37.84 11.15
C ARG A 45 -1.36 36.55 11.03
N LEU A 46 -1.03 36.18 9.79
CA LEU A 46 -0.14 35.08 9.49
C LEU A 46 1.27 35.57 9.22
N LYS A 47 2.26 34.95 9.85
CA LYS A 47 3.69 35.10 9.54
C LYS A 47 4.16 33.86 8.84
N TYR A 48 4.75 34.00 7.66
CA TYR A 48 5.13 32.90 6.79
C TYR A 48 6.61 32.53 6.98
N ASP A 49 6.87 31.29 7.28
CA ASP A 49 8.18 30.63 7.28
C ASP A 49 8.04 29.34 6.44
N ILE A 50 7.29 29.46 5.34
CA ILE A 50 6.92 28.39 4.41
C ILE A 50 6.80 28.95 3.00
N ASP A 51 7.02 28.11 2.01
CA ASP A 51 6.75 28.44 0.61
C ASP A 51 5.31 28.09 0.25
N THR A 52 4.57 29.06 -0.26
CA THR A 52 3.18 28.92 -0.71
C THR A 52 3.03 29.00 -2.23
N VAL A 53 4.13 29.28 -2.95
CA VAL A 53 4.10 29.50 -4.40
C VAL A 53 3.76 28.19 -5.13
N GLY A 54 2.86 28.26 -6.08
CA GLY A 54 2.45 27.12 -6.92
C GLY A 54 1.70 25.99 -6.18
N LYS A 55 1.41 26.15 -4.87
CA LYS A 55 0.64 25.17 -4.12
C LYS A 55 -0.85 25.41 -4.30
N VAL A 56 -1.56 24.37 -4.73
CA VAL A 56 -2.99 24.38 -4.95
C VAL A 56 -3.67 23.42 -3.98
N LEU A 57 -4.64 23.91 -3.24
CA LEU A 57 -5.39 23.16 -2.23
C LEU A 57 -6.70 22.66 -2.81
N PRO A 58 -6.90 21.34 -2.99
CA PRO A 58 -8.18 20.80 -3.43
C PRO A 58 -9.23 20.93 -2.31
N TYR A 59 -10.47 21.20 -2.73
CA TYR A 59 -11.63 21.36 -1.83
C TYR A 59 -11.40 22.40 -0.72
N ALA A 60 -10.77 23.53 -1.09
CA ALA A 60 -10.27 24.54 -0.15
C ALA A 60 -11.34 25.09 0.79
N ASP A 61 -12.52 25.45 0.26
CA ASP A 61 -13.60 26.03 1.05
C ASP A 61 -14.21 25.07 2.07
N PHE A 62 -14.20 23.77 1.78
CA PHE A 62 -14.64 22.73 2.70
C PHE A 62 -13.66 22.46 3.85
N ARG A 63 -12.45 22.99 3.79
CA ARG A 63 -11.43 22.85 4.84
C ARG A 63 -11.49 23.96 5.86
N ILE A 64 -12.15 25.07 5.55
CA ILE A 64 -12.29 26.20 6.47
C ILE A 64 -13.47 25.95 7.41
N ARG A 65 -13.20 25.97 8.71
CA ARG A 65 -14.22 25.86 9.77
C ARG A 65 -14.61 27.26 10.23
N PRO A 66 -15.85 27.72 9.99
CA PRO A 66 -16.24 29.10 10.29
C PRO A 66 -16.19 29.47 11.78
N TYR A 67 -16.09 28.47 12.65
CA TYR A 67 -16.08 28.60 14.11
C TYR A 67 -14.68 28.39 14.75
N SER A 68 -13.65 28.02 13.98
CA SER A 68 -12.31 27.73 14.52
C SER A 68 -11.20 28.06 13.56
N VAL A 69 -10.34 29.00 13.98
CA VAL A 69 -9.10 29.37 13.28
C VAL A 69 -8.13 28.18 13.23
N GLU A 70 -7.93 27.55 14.38
CA GLU A 70 -6.94 26.49 14.57
C GLU A 70 -7.29 25.25 13.75
N GLU A 71 -8.56 24.85 13.71
CA GLU A 71 -9.00 23.75 12.86
C GLU A 71 -8.85 24.11 11.37
N SER A 72 -9.22 25.31 10.99
CA SER A 72 -9.07 25.78 9.61
C SER A 72 -7.61 25.76 9.17
N LEU A 73 -6.71 26.31 9.98
CA LEU A 73 -5.28 26.27 9.69
C LEU A 73 -4.74 24.84 9.64
N THR A 74 -5.14 23.99 10.56
CA THR A 74 -4.75 22.57 10.54
C THR A 74 -5.17 21.89 9.25
N ASN A 75 -6.45 22.02 8.86
CA ASN A 75 -7.00 21.37 7.67
C ASN A 75 -6.38 21.89 6.35
N VAL A 76 -5.98 23.16 6.31
CA VAL A 76 -5.41 23.81 5.14
C VAL A 76 -3.92 23.53 5.01
N LEU A 77 -3.19 23.47 6.12
CA LEU A 77 -1.74 23.32 6.15
C LEU A 77 -1.25 21.86 6.08
N SER A 78 -1.99 20.94 6.73
CA SER A 78 -1.59 19.52 6.81
C SER A 78 -1.34 18.84 5.45
N PRO A 79 -2.08 19.11 4.36
CA PRO A 79 -1.82 18.51 3.06
C PRO A 79 -0.44 18.84 2.46
N PHE A 80 0.21 19.88 2.97
CA PHE A 80 1.53 20.34 2.52
C PHE A 80 2.65 20.08 3.53
N ASP A 81 2.38 19.30 4.58
CA ASP A 81 3.31 19.11 5.71
C ASP A 81 3.69 20.45 6.38
N TYR A 82 2.70 21.32 6.56
CA TYR A 82 2.85 22.55 7.29
C TYR A 82 2.08 22.52 8.61
N LYS A 83 2.52 23.34 9.56
CA LYS A 83 1.90 23.57 10.86
C LYS A 83 1.86 25.04 11.17
N PHE A 84 1.10 25.43 12.16
CA PHE A 84 1.16 26.76 12.74
C PHE A 84 1.62 26.71 14.19
N VAL A 85 2.13 27.84 14.66
CA VAL A 85 2.42 28.12 16.07
C VAL A 85 1.73 29.43 16.42
N LYS A 86 0.76 29.37 17.35
CA LYS A 86 0.10 30.56 17.88
C LYS A 86 1.11 31.39 18.67
N GLN A 87 1.18 32.69 18.37
CA GLN A 87 1.98 33.68 19.09
C GLN A 87 1.07 34.55 19.95
N THR A 88 1.64 35.60 20.54
CA THR A 88 0.87 36.55 21.36
C THR A 88 -0.20 37.24 20.52
N GLY A 89 -1.40 37.35 21.04
CA GLY A 89 -2.56 37.93 20.35
C GLY A 89 -3.07 37.07 19.20
N ASN A 90 -3.49 37.72 18.12
CA ASN A 90 -4.08 37.04 16.93
C ASN A 90 -3.01 36.73 15.87
N ILE A 91 -1.77 36.41 16.27
CA ILE A 91 -0.67 36.13 15.35
C ILE A 91 -0.39 34.64 15.33
N TYR A 92 -0.32 34.07 14.12
CA TYR A 92 0.02 32.68 13.88
C TYR A 92 1.24 32.61 12.96
N LYS A 93 2.30 31.91 13.39
CA LYS A 93 3.48 31.64 12.57
C LYS A 93 3.33 30.30 11.87
N LEU A 94 3.37 30.30 10.53
CA LEU A 94 3.32 29.10 9.71
C LEU A 94 4.73 28.56 9.52
N LYS A 95 4.91 27.25 9.71
CA LYS A 95 6.19 26.55 9.62
C LYS A 95 6.05 25.23 8.88
N ALA A 96 7.14 24.70 8.36
CA ALA A 96 7.20 23.31 7.97
C ALA A 96 6.94 22.39 9.18
N TYR A 97 6.23 21.29 8.95
CA TYR A 97 6.04 20.27 9.96
C TYR A 97 7.33 19.47 10.11
N GLU A 98 7.90 19.52 11.29
CA GLU A 98 9.07 18.74 11.63
C GLU A 98 8.60 17.39 12.21
N TYR A 99 8.80 16.33 11.46
CA TYR A 99 8.54 14.99 11.96
C TYR A 99 9.54 14.67 13.08
N PRO A 100 9.07 14.20 14.24
CA PRO A 100 9.98 13.83 15.32
C PRO A 100 10.91 12.72 14.82
N ARG A 101 12.19 13.02 14.75
CA ARG A 101 13.23 12.04 14.45
C ARG A 101 13.60 11.33 15.74
N ARG A 102 13.54 10.01 15.73
CA ARG A 102 14.09 9.20 16.80
C ARG A 102 15.60 9.07 16.58
N THR A 103 16.34 9.18 17.66
CA THR A 103 17.79 8.95 17.65
C THR A 103 18.11 7.46 17.77
N ASP A 104 19.34 7.06 17.45
CA ASP A 104 19.79 5.68 17.66
C ASP A 104 19.67 5.27 19.13
N ALA A 105 19.97 6.20 20.05
CA ALA A 105 19.78 5.99 21.49
C ALA A 105 18.32 5.75 21.89
N ASP A 106 17.34 6.37 21.22
CA ASP A 106 15.92 6.06 21.45
C ASP A 106 15.56 4.66 20.92
N GLY A 107 16.18 4.24 19.82
CA GLY A 107 16.07 2.88 19.29
C GLY A 107 16.62 1.84 20.27
N GLU A 108 17.81 2.06 20.80
CA GLU A 108 18.45 1.19 21.79
C GLU A 108 17.63 1.07 23.07
N LYS A 109 17.09 2.19 23.59
CA LYS A 109 16.18 2.17 24.75
C LYS A 109 14.93 1.35 24.47
N MET A 110 14.35 1.46 23.26
CA MET A 110 13.19 0.68 22.87
C MET A 110 13.53 -0.81 22.79
N LEU A 111 14.67 -1.19 22.20
CA LEU A 111 15.12 -2.59 22.15
C LEU A 111 15.37 -3.15 23.57
N ALA A 112 16.02 -2.39 24.44
CA ALA A 112 16.21 -2.77 25.84
C ALA A 112 14.87 -3.00 26.55
N TYR A 113 13.91 -2.10 26.36
CA TYR A 113 12.56 -2.27 26.89
C TYR A 113 11.88 -3.54 26.34
N LEU A 114 11.94 -3.76 25.03
CA LEU A 114 11.34 -4.95 24.41
C LEU A 114 11.93 -6.24 24.96
N ASN A 115 13.23 -6.26 25.26
CA ASN A 115 13.90 -7.41 25.86
C ASN A 115 13.44 -7.72 27.29
N THR A 116 12.83 -6.77 27.99
CA THR A 116 12.26 -7.01 29.34
C THR A 116 10.87 -7.63 29.32
N LEU A 117 10.22 -7.71 28.15
CA LEU A 117 8.84 -8.18 28.04
C LEU A 117 8.69 -9.71 28.19
N TYR A 118 9.79 -10.45 28.13
CA TYR A 118 9.84 -11.91 28.29
C TYR A 118 11.19 -12.32 28.86
N ALA A 119 11.14 -13.23 29.82
CA ALA A 119 12.35 -13.66 30.56
C ALA A 119 13.16 -14.75 29.82
N ASP A 120 12.47 -15.55 28.99
CA ASP A 120 13.05 -16.71 28.32
C ASP A 120 12.31 -17.00 27.01
N LYS A 121 12.73 -18.04 26.30
CA LYS A 121 12.16 -18.47 25.03
C LYS A 121 10.68 -18.88 25.16
N GLU A 122 10.31 -19.57 26.22
CA GLU A 122 8.93 -20.02 26.44
C GLU A 122 8.00 -18.83 26.63
N ALA A 123 8.37 -17.86 27.47
CA ALA A 123 7.63 -16.61 27.63
C ALA A 123 7.51 -15.82 26.32
N PHE A 124 8.57 -15.79 25.52
CA PHE A 124 8.52 -15.19 24.17
C PHE A 124 7.52 -15.90 23.26
N GLU A 125 7.54 -17.22 23.20
CA GLU A 125 6.62 -17.99 22.34
C GLU A 125 5.16 -17.81 22.76
N LEU A 126 4.86 -17.82 24.06
CA LEU A 126 3.53 -17.52 24.58
C LEU A 126 3.06 -16.10 24.20
N ARG A 127 3.94 -15.11 24.33
CA ARG A 127 3.63 -13.73 23.89
C ARG A 127 3.42 -13.66 22.40
N ALA A 128 4.26 -14.31 21.59
CA ALA A 128 4.14 -14.32 20.15
C ALA A 128 2.81 -14.94 19.70
N ASP A 129 2.38 -16.04 20.34
CA ASP A 129 1.09 -16.67 20.04
C ASP A 129 -0.10 -15.79 20.44
N SER A 130 -0.01 -15.10 21.58
CA SER A 130 -1.01 -14.13 21.99
C SER A 130 -1.13 -12.98 20.98
N LEU A 131 0.01 -12.42 20.54
CA LEU A 131 0.03 -11.35 19.55
C LEU A 131 -0.50 -11.80 18.19
N ARG A 132 -0.17 -13.01 17.72
CA ARG A 132 -0.72 -13.57 16.48
C ARG A 132 -2.24 -13.66 16.52
N LYS A 133 -2.80 -14.13 17.63
CA LYS A 133 -4.27 -14.21 17.82
C LYS A 133 -4.90 -12.81 17.81
N GLU A 134 -4.31 -11.88 18.54
CA GLU A 134 -4.80 -10.49 18.61
C GLU A 134 -4.76 -9.79 17.25
N VAL A 135 -3.65 -9.93 16.50
CA VAL A 135 -3.50 -9.35 15.15
C VAL A 135 -4.56 -9.94 14.20
N ARG A 136 -4.73 -11.27 14.18
CA ARG A 136 -5.76 -11.91 13.34
C ARG A 136 -7.16 -11.41 13.68
N GLN A 137 -7.48 -11.28 14.95
CA GLN A 137 -8.76 -10.79 15.42
C GLN A 137 -9.00 -9.33 15.04
N ARG A 138 -8.02 -8.45 15.32
CA ARG A 138 -8.12 -7.00 15.02
C ARG A 138 -8.20 -6.70 13.54
N LEU A 139 -7.49 -7.46 12.71
CA LEU A 139 -7.55 -7.35 11.26
C LEU A 139 -8.77 -8.04 10.66
N GLY A 140 -9.51 -8.85 11.42
CA GLY A 140 -10.65 -9.61 10.91
C GLY A 140 -10.25 -10.66 9.87
N ILE A 141 -9.02 -11.18 9.92
CA ILE A 141 -8.48 -12.10 8.91
C ILE A 141 -9.35 -13.37 8.81
N ASP A 142 -9.75 -13.95 9.94
CA ASP A 142 -10.54 -15.17 9.93
C ASP A 142 -11.95 -14.98 9.36
N LEU A 143 -12.56 -13.81 9.60
CA LEU A 143 -13.84 -13.43 9.00
C LEU A 143 -13.73 -13.26 7.49
N LEU A 144 -12.61 -12.74 7.01
CA LEU A 144 -12.35 -12.56 5.59
C LEU A 144 -12.04 -13.90 4.91
N LEU A 145 -11.23 -14.74 5.54
CA LEU A 145 -10.92 -16.09 5.05
C LEU A 145 -12.18 -16.96 4.90
N ALA A 146 -13.16 -16.79 5.78
CA ALA A 146 -14.45 -17.50 5.68
C ALA A 146 -15.28 -17.10 4.45
N GLN A 147 -14.95 -15.99 3.79
CA GLN A 147 -15.61 -15.51 2.58
C GLN A 147 -14.82 -15.86 1.31
N CYS A 148 -13.65 -16.47 1.45
CA CYS A 148 -12.82 -16.85 0.31
C CYS A 148 -13.47 -17.94 -0.52
N VAL A 149 -13.21 -17.89 -1.82
CA VAL A 149 -13.71 -18.89 -2.77
C VAL A 149 -12.63 -19.93 -3.09
N GLU A 150 -13.05 -21.17 -3.26
CA GLU A 150 -12.19 -22.20 -3.82
C GLU A 150 -12.29 -22.13 -5.35
N SER A 151 -11.26 -21.59 -5.99
CA SER A 151 -11.23 -21.44 -7.44
C SER A 151 -9.97 -22.05 -8.05
N LYS A 152 -10.06 -22.45 -9.32
CA LYS A 152 -8.88 -22.85 -10.08
C LYS A 152 -8.13 -21.59 -10.52
N PRO A 153 -6.82 -21.48 -10.29
CA PRO A 153 -6.06 -20.33 -10.72
C PRO A 153 -5.99 -20.24 -12.24
N ILE A 154 -5.99 -19.03 -12.76
CA ILE A 154 -5.68 -18.76 -14.16
C ILE A 154 -4.15 -18.75 -14.27
N LEU A 155 -3.61 -19.63 -15.13
CA LEU A 155 -2.17 -19.79 -15.28
C LEU A 155 -1.71 -19.39 -16.68
N SER A 156 -0.60 -18.65 -16.74
CA SER A 156 0.08 -18.39 -18.01
C SER A 156 0.86 -19.63 -18.50
N LYS A 157 1.34 -19.58 -19.74
CA LYS A 157 2.35 -20.52 -20.22
C LYS A 157 3.60 -20.40 -19.37
N VAL A 158 4.26 -21.55 -19.09
CA VAL A 158 5.55 -21.59 -18.40
C VAL A 158 6.63 -21.06 -19.32
N ARG A 159 7.36 -20.04 -18.89
CA ARG A 159 8.55 -19.50 -19.55
C ARG A 159 9.80 -20.16 -18.96
N LYS A 160 10.73 -20.53 -19.82
CA LYS A 160 11.98 -21.20 -19.43
C LYS A 160 13.14 -20.21 -19.51
N TYR A 161 13.90 -20.10 -18.45
CA TYR A 161 15.12 -19.29 -18.34
C TYR A 161 16.30 -20.20 -17.98
N ASP A 162 17.51 -19.64 -17.96
CA ASP A 162 18.68 -20.37 -17.50
C ASP A 162 18.58 -20.69 -16.00
N GLY A 163 18.54 -22.00 -15.69
CA GLY A 163 18.44 -22.52 -14.31
C GLY A 163 17.04 -22.51 -13.67
N TYR A 164 16.06 -21.81 -14.22
CA TYR A 164 14.71 -21.71 -13.62
C TYR A 164 13.58 -21.54 -14.64
N THR A 165 12.37 -21.58 -14.16
CA THR A 165 11.15 -21.31 -14.95
C THR A 165 10.31 -20.23 -14.26
N VAL A 166 9.49 -19.51 -15.03
CA VAL A 166 8.53 -18.52 -14.51
C VAL A 166 7.13 -18.82 -15.05
N GLN A 167 6.14 -18.81 -14.18
CA GLN A 167 4.73 -18.92 -14.54
C GLN A 167 3.93 -17.87 -13.78
N ASN A 168 3.18 -17.03 -14.50
CA ASN A 168 2.25 -16.09 -13.86
C ASN A 168 0.95 -16.82 -13.50
N PHE A 169 0.32 -16.34 -12.45
CA PHE A 169 -0.97 -16.81 -12.00
C PHE A 169 -1.89 -15.63 -11.61
N ALA A 170 -3.19 -15.86 -11.70
CA ALA A 170 -4.20 -15.07 -11.02
C ALA A 170 -5.05 -16.04 -10.20
N LEU A 171 -5.06 -15.86 -8.88
CA LEU A 171 -5.83 -16.66 -7.93
C LEU A 171 -6.99 -15.82 -7.43
N GLU A 172 -8.21 -16.31 -7.65
CA GLU A 172 -9.40 -15.69 -7.07
C GLU A 172 -9.41 -15.93 -5.56
N THR A 173 -9.49 -14.87 -4.79
CA THR A 173 -9.41 -14.92 -3.32
C THR A 173 -10.73 -14.59 -2.65
N LEU A 174 -11.43 -13.59 -3.15
CA LEU A 174 -12.83 -13.30 -2.82
C LEU A 174 -13.64 -13.31 -4.11
N PRO A 175 -14.98 -13.41 -4.08
CA PRO A 175 -15.80 -13.41 -5.28
C PRO A 175 -15.46 -12.24 -6.22
N GLY A 176 -14.91 -12.55 -7.41
CA GLY A 176 -14.51 -11.55 -8.40
C GLY A 176 -13.22 -10.79 -8.10
N LEU A 177 -12.52 -11.08 -7.01
CA LEU A 177 -11.25 -10.45 -6.64
C LEU A 177 -10.09 -11.44 -6.82
N TYR A 178 -9.10 -11.05 -7.63
CA TYR A 178 -7.94 -11.87 -7.94
C TYR A 178 -6.66 -11.26 -7.40
N VAL A 179 -5.80 -12.09 -6.80
CA VAL A 179 -4.40 -11.75 -6.58
C VAL A 179 -3.56 -12.27 -7.74
N CYS A 180 -2.77 -11.38 -8.34
CA CYS A 180 -1.88 -11.69 -9.44
C CYS A 180 -0.44 -11.87 -8.94
N GLY A 181 0.25 -12.90 -9.46
CA GLY A 181 1.61 -13.18 -9.05
C GLY A 181 2.41 -13.95 -10.09
N SER A 182 3.66 -14.24 -9.76
CA SER A 182 4.59 -14.99 -10.58
C SER A 182 5.32 -16.03 -9.73
N VAL A 183 5.28 -17.28 -10.15
CA VAL A 183 6.03 -18.37 -9.54
C VAL A 183 7.34 -18.55 -10.28
N TYR A 184 8.45 -18.41 -9.58
CA TYR A 184 9.81 -18.73 -10.04
C TYR A 184 10.20 -20.09 -9.44
N ALA A 185 10.49 -21.06 -10.27
CA ALA A 185 10.79 -22.40 -9.83
C ALA A 185 12.12 -22.92 -10.40
N PRO A 186 12.98 -23.56 -9.59
CA PRO A 186 14.23 -24.14 -10.06
C PRO A 186 13.96 -25.29 -11.05
N LYS A 187 14.91 -25.55 -11.93
CA LYS A 187 14.90 -26.71 -12.84
C LYS A 187 15.47 -27.98 -12.19
N SER A 188 16.14 -27.84 -11.05
CA SER A 188 16.67 -28.98 -10.28
C SER A 188 15.56 -29.89 -9.78
N LYS A 189 15.87 -31.17 -9.62
CA LYS A 189 14.96 -32.18 -9.04
C LYS A 189 15.05 -32.16 -7.51
N GLY A 190 14.01 -32.65 -6.86
CA GLY A 190 13.99 -32.81 -5.40
C GLY A 190 13.03 -31.90 -4.69
N LYS A 191 13.23 -31.75 -3.37
CA LYS A 191 12.44 -30.88 -2.51
C LYS A 191 13.08 -29.49 -2.40
N HIS A 192 12.27 -28.46 -2.54
CA HIS A 192 12.68 -27.07 -2.57
C HIS A 192 12.10 -26.28 -1.39
N ALA A 193 12.85 -25.32 -0.88
CA ALA A 193 12.27 -24.32 0.01
C ALA A 193 11.22 -23.49 -0.74
N LEU A 194 10.19 -23.05 -0.04
CA LEU A 194 9.22 -22.07 -0.56
C LEU A 194 9.49 -20.72 0.07
N ILE A 195 9.60 -19.67 -0.75
CA ILE A 195 9.72 -18.29 -0.29
C ILE A 195 8.56 -17.47 -0.85
N ILE A 196 7.69 -16.99 0.03
CA ILE A 196 6.63 -16.06 -0.32
C ILE A 196 7.21 -14.65 -0.32
N CYS A 197 7.07 -13.93 -1.42
CA CYS A 197 7.72 -12.65 -1.65
C CYS A 197 6.68 -11.54 -1.92
N PRO A 198 5.99 -11.01 -0.89
CA PRO A 198 5.10 -9.88 -1.08
C PRO A 198 5.88 -8.66 -1.57
N ASN A 199 5.38 -8.03 -2.62
CA ASN A 199 6.04 -6.89 -3.25
C ASN A 199 5.86 -5.60 -2.44
N GLY A 200 6.79 -4.64 -2.60
CA GLY A 200 6.66 -3.29 -2.05
C GLY A 200 6.00 -2.32 -3.04
N HIS A 201 5.93 -1.04 -2.64
CA HIS A 201 5.43 0.06 -3.47
C HIS A 201 6.46 0.49 -4.52
N PHE A 202 6.88 -0.43 -5.35
CA PHE A 202 7.85 -0.12 -6.41
C PHE A 202 7.12 0.23 -7.70
N GLY A 203 7.61 1.21 -8.43
CA GLY A 203 7.21 1.44 -9.81
C GLY A 203 7.48 0.17 -10.64
N GLY A 204 6.50 -0.24 -11.45
CA GLY A 204 6.57 -1.50 -12.17
C GLY A 204 6.19 -2.76 -11.37
N GLY A 205 5.97 -2.66 -10.05
CA GLY A 205 5.56 -3.76 -9.18
C GLY A 205 6.51 -4.96 -9.28
N ARG A 206 5.96 -6.17 -9.37
CA ARG A 206 6.75 -7.41 -9.53
C ARG A 206 7.51 -7.51 -10.87
N TYR A 207 7.19 -6.66 -11.85
CA TYR A 207 7.89 -6.61 -13.15
C TYR A 207 9.12 -5.71 -13.13
N ARG A 208 9.41 -5.02 -12.04
CA ARG A 208 10.62 -4.25 -11.87
C ARG A 208 11.86 -5.15 -11.98
N GLU A 209 12.88 -4.70 -12.68
CA GLU A 209 14.03 -5.52 -13.05
C GLU A 209 14.73 -6.15 -11.84
N ASP A 210 15.02 -5.37 -10.80
CA ASP A 210 15.69 -5.86 -9.60
C ASP A 210 14.86 -6.91 -8.84
N GLN A 211 13.51 -6.81 -8.87
CA GLN A 211 12.63 -7.81 -8.28
C GLN A 211 12.70 -9.12 -9.07
N GLN A 212 12.65 -9.06 -10.40
CA GLN A 212 12.78 -10.23 -11.23
C GLN A 212 14.16 -10.89 -11.10
N GLN A 213 15.23 -10.09 -11.02
CA GLN A 213 16.58 -10.59 -10.78
C GLN A 213 16.70 -11.30 -9.43
N ARG A 214 16.13 -10.72 -8.37
CA ARG A 214 16.09 -11.30 -7.03
C ARG A 214 15.38 -12.66 -7.06
N MET A 215 14.19 -12.74 -7.66
CA MET A 215 13.43 -13.98 -7.75
C MET A 215 14.17 -15.04 -8.58
N GLY A 216 14.73 -14.65 -9.72
CA GLY A 216 15.53 -15.54 -10.56
C GLY A 216 16.78 -16.06 -9.86
N THR A 217 17.43 -15.25 -9.06
CA THR A 217 18.60 -15.64 -8.24
C THR A 217 18.21 -16.67 -7.19
N LEU A 218 17.15 -16.40 -6.41
CA LEU A 218 16.66 -17.34 -5.40
C LEU A 218 16.22 -18.68 -6.02
N ALA A 219 15.61 -18.63 -7.22
CA ALA A 219 15.23 -19.86 -7.92
C ALA A 219 16.46 -20.64 -8.41
N ARG A 220 17.52 -19.97 -8.91
CA ARG A 220 18.80 -20.64 -9.25
C ARG A 220 19.48 -21.26 -8.01
N MET A 221 19.31 -20.64 -6.83
CA MET A 221 19.78 -21.19 -5.56
C MET A 221 18.96 -22.39 -5.07
N GLY A 222 17.87 -22.75 -5.76
CA GLY A 222 17.08 -23.93 -5.50
C GLY A 222 15.79 -23.69 -4.71
N ALA A 223 15.34 -22.45 -4.52
CA ALA A 223 14.07 -22.14 -3.90
C ALA A 223 12.94 -21.97 -4.93
N VAL A 224 11.73 -22.36 -4.58
CA VAL A 224 10.51 -21.92 -5.26
C VAL A 224 10.12 -20.58 -4.65
N CYS A 225 10.04 -19.53 -5.47
CA CYS A 225 9.69 -18.18 -5.02
C CYS A 225 8.36 -17.74 -5.63
N VAL A 226 7.52 -17.10 -4.84
CA VAL A 226 6.25 -16.55 -5.28
C VAL A 226 6.26 -15.05 -5.03
N ASP A 227 6.30 -14.26 -6.10
CA ASP A 227 6.16 -12.81 -6.06
C ASP A 227 4.74 -12.43 -6.45
N TYR A 228 4.08 -11.55 -5.69
CA TYR A 228 2.70 -11.16 -5.96
C TYR A 228 2.44 -9.68 -5.69
N ASP A 229 1.44 -9.13 -6.38
CA ASP A 229 1.09 -7.73 -6.31
C ASP A 229 0.32 -7.41 -5.02
N LEU A 230 0.57 -6.22 -4.48
CA LEU A 230 -0.21 -5.68 -3.39
C LEU A 230 -1.62 -5.28 -3.85
N PHE A 231 -2.58 -5.30 -2.95
CA PHE A 231 -3.95 -4.85 -3.22
C PHE A 231 -3.99 -3.38 -3.63
N GLY A 232 -4.58 -3.09 -4.80
CA GLY A 232 -4.58 -1.75 -5.40
C GLY A 232 -3.22 -1.27 -5.91
N TRP A 233 -2.28 -2.20 -6.21
CA TRP A 233 -0.97 -1.94 -6.80
C TRP A 233 -0.62 -2.99 -7.85
N GLY A 234 0.30 -2.71 -8.79
CA GLY A 234 0.61 -3.62 -9.88
C GLY A 234 -0.62 -3.93 -10.74
N GLU A 235 -0.84 -5.20 -11.09
CA GLU A 235 -2.01 -5.62 -11.88
C GLU A 235 -3.34 -5.52 -11.10
N SER A 236 -3.31 -5.51 -9.78
CA SER A 236 -4.51 -5.33 -8.97
C SER A 236 -5.21 -3.98 -9.23
N ILE A 237 -4.48 -2.96 -9.71
CA ILE A 237 -5.06 -1.67 -10.13
C ILE A 237 -6.14 -1.85 -11.20
N LEU A 238 -5.98 -2.82 -12.10
CA LEU A 238 -6.95 -3.08 -13.17
C LEU A 238 -8.31 -3.56 -12.66
N GLN A 239 -8.36 -4.10 -11.44
CA GLN A 239 -9.58 -4.60 -10.81
C GLN A 239 -10.22 -3.56 -9.88
N VAL A 240 -9.43 -2.93 -9.04
CA VAL A 240 -9.94 -2.14 -7.90
C VAL A 240 -9.50 -0.67 -7.91
N GLY A 241 -8.63 -0.29 -8.85
CA GLY A 241 -8.04 1.05 -8.91
C GLY A 241 -6.98 1.29 -7.83
N SER A 242 -6.15 2.30 -8.02
CA SER A 242 -5.05 2.65 -7.08
C SER A 242 -5.55 3.22 -5.75
N ALA A 243 -6.74 3.83 -5.73
CA ALA A 243 -7.34 4.37 -4.50
C ALA A 243 -7.64 3.28 -3.47
N ALA A 244 -7.94 2.05 -3.91
CA ALA A 244 -8.19 0.90 -3.04
C ALA A 244 -7.00 0.58 -2.11
N HIS A 245 -5.77 0.88 -2.55
CA HIS A 245 -4.57 0.69 -1.73
C HIS A 245 -4.53 1.55 -0.46
N ARG A 246 -5.28 2.64 -0.42
CA ARG A 246 -5.40 3.54 0.74
C ARG A 246 -6.59 3.21 1.63
N SER A 247 -7.37 2.19 1.29
CA SER A 247 -8.50 1.76 2.11
C SER A 247 -8.05 1.06 3.40
N SER A 248 -8.90 1.08 4.41
CA SER A 248 -8.67 0.36 5.68
C SER A 248 -8.60 -1.16 5.50
N ALA A 249 -9.23 -1.70 4.45
CA ALA A 249 -9.23 -3.13 4.14
C ALA A 249 -7.93 -3.61 3.45
N ALA A 250 -7.12 -2.70 2.88
CA ALA A 250 -5.99 -3.07 2.04
C ALA A 250 -5.00 -4.01 2.75
N HIS A 251 -4.67 -3.71 4.01
CA HIS A 251 -3.70 -4.49 4.77
C HIS A 251 -4.22 -5.90 5.08
N THR A 252 -5.49 -6.01 5.49
CA THR A 252 -6.14 -7.30 5.75
C THR A 252 -6.22 -8.17 4.49
N ILE A 253 -6.60 -7.57 3.35
CA ILE A 253 -6.65 -8.28 2.06
C ILE A 253 -5.25 -8.75 1.63
N GLN A 254 -4.21 -7.94 1.82
CA GLN A 254 -2.84 -8.34 1.51
C GLN A 254 -2.36 -9.52 2.34
N ALA A 255 -2.63 -9.50 3.65
CA ALA A 255 -2.30 -10.61 4.54
C ALA A 255 -3.08 -11.89 4.16
N MET A 256 -4.38 -11.77 3.88
CA MET A 256 -5.21 -12.87 3.38
C MET A 256 -4.66 -13.45 2.08
N ASN A 257 -4.32 -12.61 1.10
CA ASN A 257 -3.76 -13.04 -0.17
C ASN A 257 -2.47 -13.85 0.02
N GLY A 258 -1.59 -13.43 0.93
CA GLY A 258 -0.38 -14.18 1.27
C GLY A 258 -0.67 -15.57 1.84
N LEU A 259 -1.65 -15.69 2.73
CA LEU A 259 -2.09 -16.97 3.30
C LEU A 259 -2.68 -17.88 2.23
N LEU A 260 -3.56 -17.38 1.36
CA LEU A 260 -4.18 -18.16 0.29
C LEU A 260 -3.17 -18.60 -0.77
N ILE A 261 -2.19 -17.76 -1.10
CA ILE A 261 -1.07 -18.16 -1.97
C ILE A 261 -0.24 -19.27 -1.34
N LEU A 262 0.04 -19.18 -0.04
CA LEU A 262 0.75 -20.25 0.68
C LEU A 262 -0.01 -21.56 0.60
N ASP A 263 -1.30 -21.56 0.91
CA ASP A 263 -2.15 -22.76 0.87
C ASP A 263 -2.23 -23.34 -0.55
N TYR A 264 -2.43 -22.50 -1.55
CA TYR A 264 -2.41 -22.90 -2.96
C TYR A 264 -1.08 -23.55 -3.34
N MET A 265 0.05 -22.95 -3.01
CA MET A 265 1.36 -23.49 -3.34
C MET A 265 1.63 -24.83 -2.68
N LEU A 266 1.22 -25.01 -1.43
CA LEU A 266 1.38 -26.26 -0.68
C LEU A 266 0.45 -27.36 -1.20
N ALA A 267 -0.70 -27.02 -1.75
CA ALA A 267 -1.63 -27.95 -2.38
C ALA A 267 -1.18 -28.35 -3.79
N ALA A 268 -0.79 -27.37 -4.62
CA ALA A 268 -0.48 -27.55 -6.03
C ALA A 268 0.91 -28.16 -6.29
N ARG A 269 1.89 -27.98 -5.38
CA ARG A 269 3.28 -28.35 -5.60
C ARG A 269 3.78 -29.38 -4.58
N LYS A 270 3.96 -30.60 -5.07
CA LYS A 270 4.50 -31.72 -4.25
C LYS A 270 6.02 -31.63 -4.03
N ASP A 271 6.72 -30.81 -4.79
CA ASP A 271 8.18 -30.58 -4.70
C ASP A 271 8.59 -29.55 -3.64
N ILE A 272 7.64 -28.96 -2.89
CA ILE A 272 7.93 -28.07 -1.76
C ILE A 272 8.26 -28.89 -0.50
N ASP A 273 9.32 -28.47 0.18
CA ASP A 273 9.65 -28.93 1.52
C ASP A 273 8.89 -28.09 2.57
N ARG A 274 7.88 -28.70 3.19
CA ARG A 274 7.02 -28.00 4.18
C ARG A 274 7.75 -27.55 5.45
N LYS A 275 9.00 -28.01 5.67
CA LYS A 275 9.84 -27.58 6.79
C LYS A 275 10.71 -26.37 6.44
N ARG A 276 10.77 -25.97 5.17
CA ARG A 276 11.58 -24.86 4.67
C ARG A 276 10.70 -23.83 3.96
N ILE A 277 9.89 -23.14 4.74
CA ILE A 277 9.00 -22.07 4.26
C ILE A 277 9.46 -20.76 4.87
N GLY A 278 9.62 -19.74 4.05
CA GLY A 278 10.03 -18.40 4.47
C GLY A 278 9.24 -17.33 3.78
N VAL A 279 9.32 -16.11 4.33
CA VAL A 279 8.77 -14.88 3.76
C VAL A 279 9.91 -13.90 3.56
N ASN A 280 9.95 -13.23 2.42
CA ASN A 280 10.93 -12.21 2.09
C ASN A 280 10.24 -11.08 1.33
N GLY A 281 10.00 -9.96 1.97
CA GLY A 281 9.35 -8.80 1.38
C GLY A 281 10.15 -7.52 1.55
N GLY A 282 9.93 -6.56 0.65
CA GLY A 282 10.53 -5.22 0.68
C GLY A 282 9.47 -4.15 0.91
N GLY A 283 9.81 -3.10 1.69
CA GLY A 283 8.89 -2.00 1.98
C GLY A 283 7.61 -2.48 2.65
N ARG A 284 6.45 -2.02 2.16
CA ARG A 284 5.14 -2.41 2.73
C ARG A 284 4.82 -3.90 2.55
N GLY A 285 5.34 -4.54 1.49
CA GLY A 285 5.22 -5.98 1.33
C GLY A 285 5.98 -6.77 2.40
N GLY A 286 7.07 -6.20 2.96
CA GLY A 286 7.80 -6.81 4.08
C GLY A 286 7.17 -6.54 5.45
N GLY A 287 6.28 -5.57 5.56
CA GLY A 287 5.58 -5.20 6.80
C GLY A 287 4.15 -5.75 6.90
N GLY A 288 3.68 -6.53 5.92
CA GLY A 288 2.34 -7.10 5.85
C GLY A 288 2.22 -8.49 6.45
#